data_130949d1143495c33eb0396fb8f2df89
#
_entry.id   130949d1143495c33eb0396fb8f2df89
#
_cell.length_a   1.000
_cell.length_b   1.000
_cell.length_c   1.000
_cell.angle_alpha   90.00
_cell.angle_beta   90.00
_cell.angle_gamma   90.00
#
_symmetry.space_group_name_H-M   'P 1'
#
loop_
_entity.id
_entity.type
_entity.pdbx_description
1 polymer ?
#
loop_
_entity_poly.entity_id
_entity_poly.type
_entity_poly.pdbx_seq_one_letter_code
_entity_poly.pdbx_strand_id
1 'polypeptide(L)'
;MGNGGDRRAGGGPVVSLSGVRKTYGRGAGAVHALRDLSLDFTRGSFTAVMGPSGAGKSTFLHCAAGLDRPDAGTVVLGGTDLASLNEVELTLLRRERVGFVFQAYNLMPALTVMDNITLPLMLADRRPDPTWLDRVVAQVGLSDRLGHRPSELSGGQQQRVAIARALAPRPEVVFADEPTGALDTRTAKQVLQLLRDVVDSTGQTVVMVTHDPVAASYAHRVVFLADGRYAEEMTRATPELIAERMPRLGEW
;
A
#
# COMPACT_ATOMS: atom_id res chain seq x y z
N MET A 1 -21.42 -27.03 4.15
CA MET A 1 -20.62 -27.22 2.93
C MET A 1 -20.69 -25.92 2.16
N GLY A 2 -19.79 -24.99 2.38
CA GLY A 2 -19.68 -23.68 1.72
C GLY A 2 -18.34 -23.63 1.01
N ASN A 3 -18.41 -23.67 -0.30
CA ASN A 3 -17.32 -23.72 -1.25
C ASN A 3 -16.49 -22.44 -1.18
N GLY A 4 -15.34 -22.49 -0.54
CA GLY A 4 -14.33 -21.43 -0.55
C GLY A 4 -13.64 -21.39 -1.92
N GLY A 5 -14.36 -20.93 -2.94
CA GLY A 5 -13.85 -20.77 -4.30
C GLY A 5 -12.64 -19.82 -4.31
N ASP A 6 -11.57 -20.31 -4.86
CA ASP A 6 -10.32 -19.61 -5.18
C ASP A 6 -10.62 -18.37 -6.06
N ARG A 7 -10.72 -17.19 -5.42
CA ARG A 7 -11.00 -15.90 -6.10
C ARG A 7 -9.78 -15.31 -6.82
N ARG A 8 -8.70 -16.07 -6.98
CA ARG A 8 -7.43 -15.59 -7.57
C ARG A 8 -7.29 -15.78 -9.08
N ALA A 9 -8.30 -16.30 -9.76
CA ALA A 9 -8.28 -16.59 -11.21
C ALA A 9 -9.08 -15.55 -12.03
N GLY A 10 -8.67 -14.27 -11.96
CA GLY A 10 -9.17 -13.24 -12.86
C GLY A 10 -7.99 -12.41 -13.40
N GLY A 11 -7.66 -12.57 -14.68
CA GLY A 11 -6.47 -11.98 -15.32
C GLY A 11 -6.46 -10.45 -15.49
N GLY A 12 -7.24 -9.67 -14.70
CA GLY A 12 -7.27 -8.20 -14.73
C GLY A 12 -6.44 -7.57 -13.60
N PRO A 13 -6.25 -6.23 -13.63
CA PRO A 13 -5.57 -5.49 -12.58
C PRO A 13 -6.32 -5.62 -11.25
N VAL A 14 -5.57 -5.60 -10.13
CA VAL A 14 -6.17 -5.57 -8.79
C VAL A 14 -6.73 -4.21 -8.45
N VAL A 15 -6.07 -3.15 -8.89
CA VAL A 15 -6.53 -1.76 -8.80
C VAL A 15 -6.39 -1.12 -10.16
N SER A 16 -7.43 -0.43 -10.61
CA SER A 16 -7.45 0.33 -11.87
C SER A 16 -8.03 1.71 -11.62
N LEU A 17 -7.33 2.73 -12.07
CA LEU A 17 -7.79 4.10 -12.13
C LEU A 17 -7.99 4.49 -13.59
N SER A 18 -9.12 5.12 -13.93
CA SER A 18 -9.43 5.56 -15.29
C SER A 18 -9.91 7.01 -15.27
N GLY A 19 -9.12 7.93 -15.82
CA GLY A 19 -9.45 9.35 -15.94
C GLY A 19 -9.70 10.04 -14.59
N VAL A 20 -9.03 9.60 -13.52
CA VAL A 20 -9.29 10.07 -12.15
C VAL A 20 -8.84 11.52 -11.99
N ARG A 21 -9.74 12.36 -11.47
CA ARG A 21 -9.51 13.76 -11.13
C ARG A 21 -9.85 14.01 -9.66
N LYS A 22 -9.03 14.82 -8.99
CA LYS A 22 -9.26 15.24 -7.61
C LYS A 22 -8.78 16.67 -7.42
N THR A 23 -9.65 17.51 -6.85
CA THR A 23 -9.38 18.90 -6.55
C THR A 23 -9.72 19.20 -5.12
N TYR A 24 -8.86 19.86 -4.40
CA TYR A 24 -9.12 20.36 -3.05
C TYR A 24 -9.28 21.88 -3.06
N GLY A 25 -10.18 22.38 -2.24
CA GLY A 25 -10.50 23.81 -2.18
C GLY A 25 -11.46 24.25 -3.28
N ARG A 26 -11.67 25.56 -3.39
CA ARG A 26 -12.60 26.19 -4.40
C ARG A 26 -12.01 27.50 -4.90
N GLY A 27 -12.44 27.93 -6.09
CA GLY A 27 -12.05 29.21 -6.69
C GLY A 27 -10.55 29.31 -7.00
N ALA A 28 -9.96 30.49 -6.80
CA ALA A 28 -8.56 30.77 -7.12
C ALA A 28 -7.55 29.99 -6.24
N GLY A 29 -7.99 29.42 -5.11
CA GLY A 29 -7.16 28.60 -4.23
C GLY A 29 -7.32 27.10 -4.45
N ALA A 30 -7.99 26.66 -5.52
CA ALA A 30 -8.19 25.24 -5.81
C ALA A 30 -6.87 24.57 -6.21
N VAL A 31 -6.59 23.42 -5.59
CA VAL A 31 -5.43 22.58 -5.89
C VAL A 31 -5.89 21.34 -6.64
N HIS A 32 -5.51 21.22 -7.90
CA HIS A 32 -5.80 20.04 -8.72
C HIS A 32 -4.77 18.95 -8.42
N ALA A 33 -5.04 18.12 -7.43
CA ALA A 33 -4.11 17.10 -6.94
C ALA A 33 -3.99 15.91 -7.89
N LEU A 34 -5.07 15.53 -8.60
CA LEU A 34 -5.04 14.55 -9.69
C LEU A 34 -5.71 15.12 -10.93
N ARG A 35 -5.10 14.88 -12.10
CA ARG A 35 -5.50 15.48 -13.38
C ARG A 35 -5.56 14.41 -14.48
N ASP A 36 -6.68 13.69 -14.54
CA ASP A 36 -6.92 12.66 -15.57
C ASP A 36 -5.96 11.46 -15.46
N LEU A 37 -5.76 11.01 -14.21
CA LEU A 37 -4.85 9.91 -13.92
C LEU A 37 -5.47 8.58 -14.31
N SER A 38 -4.79 7.84 -15.21
CA SER A 38 -5.13 6.46 -15.58
C SER A 38 -3.94 5.56 -15.29
N LEU A 39 -4.16 4.49 -14.50
CA LEU A 39 -3.09 3.62 -14.02
C LEU A 39 -3.62 2.28 -13.53
N ASP A 40 -2.96 1.19 -13.94
CA ASP A 40 -3.31 -0.18 -13.55
C ASP A 40 -2.22 -0.82 -12.69
N PHE A 41 -2.65 -1.60 -11.69
CA PHE A 41 -1.77 -2.37 -10.80
C PHE A 41 -2.04 -3.85 -10.97
N THR A 42 -1.03 -4.59 -11.43
CA THR A 42 -1.11 -6.02 -11.70
C THR A 42 -1.11 -6.83 -10.39
N ARG A 43 -1.92 -7.88 -10.33
CA ARG A 43 -1.92 -8.82 -9.19
C ARG A 43 -0.56 -9.46 -9.01
N GLY A 44 -0.15 -9.66 -7.74
CA GLY A 44 1.11 -10.31 -7.40
C GLY A 44 2.34 -9.47 -7.76
N SER A 45 2.20 -8.16 -7.95
CA SER A 45 3.33 -7.27 -8.25
C SER A 45 3.65 -6.31 -7.10
N PHE A 46 4.90 -5.87 -7.06
CA PHE A 46 5.32 -4.75 -6.23
C PHE A 46 5.55 -3.54 -7.12
N THR A 47 4.71 -2.51 -6.98
CA THR A 47 4.84 -1.24 -7.71
C THR A 47 5.17 -0.11 -6.75
N ALA A 48 6.20 0.68 -7.07
CA ALA A 48 6.48 1.95 -6.39
C ALA A 48 5.89 3.10 -7.21
N VAL A 49 5.25 4.05 -6.53
CA VAL A 49 4.73 5.30 -7.11
C VAL A 49 5.57 6.45 -6.56
N MET A 50 6.27 7.12 -7.45
CA MET A 50 7.20 8.19 -7.15
C MET A 50 6.78 9.52 -7.78
N GLY A 51 7.44 10.59 -7.39
CA GLY A 51 7.26 11.92 -7.94
C GLY A 51 7.69 13.01 -6.96
N PRO A 52 7.87 14.24 -7.41
CA PRO A 52 8.24 15.36 -6.55
C PRO A 52 7.19 15.64 -5.45
N SER A 53 7.54 16.49 -4.50
CA SER A 53 6.56 16.98 -3.52
C SER A 53 5.41 17.68 -4.25
N GLY A 54 4.18 17.41 -3.84
CA GLY A 54 2.99 17.97 -4.50
C GLY A 54 2.53 17.22 -5.78
N ALA A 55 3.24 16.19 -6.25
CA ALA A 55 2.86 15.44 -7.46
C ALA A 55 1.53 14.65 -7.37
N GLY A 56 0.85 14.68 -6.21
CA GLY A 56 -0.43 13.99 -6.03
C GLY A 56 -0.34 12.56 -5.48
N LYS A 57 0.84 12.10 -5.04
CA LYS A 57 1.06 10.71 -4.59
C LYS A 57 0.13 10.25 -3.46
N SER A 58 0.02 11.04 -2.39
CA SER A 58 -0.88 10.70 -1.25
C SER A 58 -2.34 10.74 -1.66
N THR A 59 -2.73 11.71 -2.50
CA THR A 59 -4.09 11.79 -3.06
C THR A 59 -4.39 10.57 -3.95
N PHE A 60 -3.42 10.16 -4.79
CA PHE A 60 -3.53 8.93 -5.57
C PHE A 60 -3.79 7.73 -4.64
N LEU A 61 -2.95 7.55 -3.61
CA LEU A 61 -3.08 6.44 -2.66
C LEU A 61 -4.45 6.45 -1.98
N HIS A 62 -4.92 7.62 -1.52
CA HIS A 62 -6.22 7.74 -0.86
C HIS A 62 -7.38 7.40 -1.81
N CYS A 63 -7.34 7.86 -3.06
CA CYS A 63 -8.37 7.53 -4.05
C CYS A 63 -8.31 6.02 -4.41
N ALA A 64 -7.12 5.48 -4.68
CA ALA A 64 -6.94 4.08 -5.05
C ALA A 64 -7.39 3.10 -3.95
N ALA A 65 -7.24 3.50 -2.69
CA ALA A 65 -7.65 2.73 -1.52
C ALA A 65 -9.11 2.98 -1.07
N GLY A 66 -9.82 3.88 -1.73
CA GLY A 66 -11.19 4.28 -1.36
C GLY A 66 -11.27 5.03 -0.03
N LEU A 67 -10.19 5.71 0.39
CA LEU A 67 -10.17 6.61 1.55
C LEU A 67 -10.70 8.00 1.21
N ASP A 68 -10.58 8.41 -0.05
CA ASP A 68 -11.14 9.64 -0.59
C ASP A 68 -11.82 9.35 -1.93
N ARG A 69 -12.89 10.08 -2.23
CA ARG A 69 -13.64 9.93 -3.49
C ARG A 69 -13.05 10.85 -4.55
N PRO A 70 -12.76 10.38 -5.77
CA PRO A 70 -12.42 11.26 -6.87
C PRO A 70 -13.61 12.16 -7.25
N ASP A 71 -13.30 13.34 -7.82
CA ASP A 71 -14.34 14.25 -8.34
C ASP A 71 -14.84 13.79 -9.72
N ALA A 72 -14.02 13.04 -10.46
CA ALA A 72 -14.35 12.43 -11.74
C ALA A 72 -13.45 11.22 -12.02
N GLY A 73 -13.84 10.41 -12.99
CA GLY A 73 -13.17 9.15 -13.34
C GLY A 73 -13.66 7.99 -12.47
N THR A 74 -13.05 6.83 -12.66
CA THR A 74 -13.45 5.58 -12.01
C THR A 74 -12.26 4.94 -11.31
N VAL A 75 -12.49 4.38 -10.12
CA VAL A 75 -11.53 3.54 -9.40
C VAL A 75 -12.15 2.17 -9.17
N VAL A 76 -11.50 1.13 -9.69
CA VAL A 76 -11.93 -0.27 -9.51
C VAL A 76 -10.91 -0.97 -8.63
N LEU A 77 -11.37 -1.64 -7.57
CA LEU A 77 -10.54 -2.46 -6.68
C LEU A 77 -11.13 -3.87 -6.59
N GLY A 78 -10.33 -4.87 -6.95
CA GLY A 78 -10.77 -6.27 -6.94
C GLY A 78 -12.01 -6.52 -7.80
N GLY A 79 -12.17 -5.79 -8.92
CA GLY A 79 -13.33 -5.87 -9.81
C GLY A 79 -14.56 -5.10 -9.33
N THR A 80 -14.47 -4.35 -8.22
CA THR A 80 -15.57 -3.53 -7.68
C THR A 80 -15.30 -2.06 -7.95
N ASP A 81 -16.23 -1.37 -8.62
CA ASP A 81 -16.19 0.08 -8.78
C ASP A 81 -16.49 0.76 -7.44
N LEU A 82 -15.54 1.53 -6.92
CA LEU A 82 -15.67 2.17 -5.61
C LEU A 82 -16.73 3.27 -5.59
N ALA A 83 -17.04 3.88 -6.75
CA ALA A 83 -18.07 4.91 -6.84
C ALA A 83 -19.49 4.34 -6.64
N SER A 84 -19.70 3.04 -6.87
CA SER A 84 -20.97 2.36 -6.66
C SER A 84 -21.31 2.09 -5.19
N LEU A 85 -20.34 2.27 -4.28
CA LEU A 85 -20.45 1.91 -2.87
C LEU A 85 -20.76 3.13 -2.00
N ASN A 86 -21.59 2.94 -0.97
CA ASN A 86 -21.76 3.92 0.11
C ASN A 86 -20.59 3.83 1.12
N GLU A 87 -20.55 4.74 2.11
CA GLU A 87 -19.44 4.82 3.08
C GLU A 87 -19.31 3.55 3.96
N VAL A 88 -20.41 2.90 4.28
CA VAL A 88 -20.41 1.65 5.06
C VAL A 88 -19.82 0.54 4.20
N GLU A 89 -20.26 0.40 2.97
CA GLU A 89 -19.75 -0.61 2.03
C GLU A 89 -18.28 -0.40 1.69
N LEU A 90 -17.83 0.86 1.51
CA LEU A 90 -16.41 1.20 1.34
C LEU A 90 -15.59 0.80 2.56
N THR A 91 -16.12 1.03 3.76
CA THR A 91 -15.43 0.64 5.01
C THR A 91 -15.30 -0.88 5.12
N LEU A 92 -16.34 -1.62 4.77
CA LEU A 92 -16.32 -3.09 4.74
C LEU A 92 -15.33 -3.61 3.69
N LEU A 93 -15.35 -3.03 2.48
CA LEU A 93 -14.43 -3.39 1.41
C LEU A 93 -12.98 -3.16 1.83
N ARG A 94 -12.64 -1.98 2.38
CA ARG A 94 -11.28 -1.67 2.88
C ARG A 94 -10.83 -2.67 3.93
N ARG A 95 -11.70 -2.97 4.92
CA ARG A 95 -11.39 -3.91 6.00
C ARG A 95 -11.05 -5.32 5.50
N GLU A 96 -11.68 -5.74 4.40
CA GLU A 96 -11.52 -7.09 3.86
C GLU A 96 -10.44 -7.21 2.79
N ARG A 97 -10.29 -6.17 1.94
CA ARG A 97 -9.50 -6.26 0.71
C ARG A 97 -8.26 -5.38 0.68
N VAL A 98 -8.11 -4.46 1.63
CA VAL A 98 -7.01 -3.49 1.64
C VAL A 98 -6.20 -3.62 2.92
N GLY A 99 -4.89 -3.76 2.78
CA GLY A 99 -3.93 -3.59 3.87
C GLY A 99 -3.28 -2.22 3.80
N PHE A 100 -2.94 -1.64 4.95
CA PHE A 100 -2.23 -0.36 5.03
C PHE A 100 -0.96 -0.49 5.86
N VAL A 101 0.14 0.07 5.33
CA VAL A 101 1.41 0.27 6.03
C VAL A 101 1.77 1.75 5.96
N PHE A 102 1.90 2.41 7.10
CA PHE A 102 2.19 3.84 7.21
C PHE A 102 3.61 4.09 7.74
N GLN A 103 4.14 5.26 7.47
CA GLN A 103 5.42 5.72 8.01
C GLN A 103 5.44 5.74 9.56
N ALA A 104 4.35 6.15 10.18
CA ALA A 104 4.22 6.26 11.64
C ALA A 104 3.79 4.96 12.35
N TYR A 105 3.88 3.80 11.68
CA TYR A 105 3.48 2.47 12.15
C TYR A 105 2.02 2.34 12.58
N ASN A 106 1.44 3.32 13.25
CA ASN A 106 0.06 3.39 13.75
C ASN A 106 -0.35 2.14 14.56
N LEU A 107 0.56 1.68 15.43
CA LEU A 107 0.28 0.57 16.35
C LEU A 107 -0.47 1.07 17.57
N MET A 108 -1.35 0.21 18.10
CA MET A 108 -2.06 0.47 19.34
C MET A 108 -1.10 0.20 20.52
N PRO A 109 -0.66 1.22 21.28
CA PRO A 109 0.39 1.07 22.26
C PRO A 109 0.00 0.19 23.47
N ALA A 110 -1.30 0.08 23.75
CA ALA A 110 -1.83 -0.75 24.83
C ALA A 110 -1.92 -2.25 24.48
N LEU A 111 -1.85 -2.59 23.19
CA LEU A 111 -1.99 -3.95 22.69
C LEU A 111 -0.63 -4.63 22.53
N THR A 112 -0.61 -5.95 22.63
CA THR A 112 0.57 -6.77 22.30
C THR A 112 0.84 -6.77 20.80
N VAL A 113 1.98 -7.30 20.37
CA VAL A 113 2.31 -7.54 18.95
C VAL A 113 1.24 -8.41 18.30
N MET A 114 0.87 -9.54 18.94
CA MET A 114 -0.15 -10.44 18.41
C MET A 114 -1.51 -9.73 18.27
N ASP A 115 -1.92 -8.98 19.29
CA ASP A 115 -3.19 -8.26 19.26
C ASP A 115 -3.20 -7.16 18.19
N ASN A 116 -2.07 -6.44 17.99
CA ASN A 116 -1.93 -5.48 16.90
C ASN A 116 -2.04 -6.14 15.53
N ILE A 117 -1.41 -7.31 15.33
CA ILE A 117 -1.46 -8.06 14.07
C ILE A 117 -2.89 -8.53 13.79
N THR A 118 -3.59 -9.03 14.79
CA THR A 118 -4.94 -9.60 14.63
C THR A 118 -6.06 -8.57 14.73
N LEU A 119 -5.76 -7.33 15.12
CA LEU A 119 -6.75 -6.26 15.31
C LEU A 119 -7.74 -6.09 14.15
N PRO A 120 -7.32 -6.07 12.86
CA PRO A 120 -8.25 -5.96 11.74
C PRO A 120 -9.26 -7.11 11.67
N LEU A 121 -8.83 -8.31 12.03
CA LEU A 121 -9.69 -9.50 12.07
C LEU A 121 -10.67 -9.43 13.24
N MET A 122 -10.21 -9.00 14.40
CA MET A 122 -11.06 -8.81 15.60
C MET A 122 -12.16 -7.78 15.31
N LEU A 123 -11.81 -6.64 14.69
CA LEU A 123 -12.78 -5.61 14.29
C LEU A 123 -13.75 -6.09 13.21
N ALA A 124 -13.39 -7.14 12.46
CA ALA A 124 -14.23 -7.76 11.45
C ALA A 124 -15.08 -8.92 11.98
N ASP A 125 -15.01 -9.22 13.27
CA ASP A 125 -15.58 -10.43 13.89
C ASP A 125 -15.17 -11.72 13.15
N ARG A 126 -13.90 -11.76 12.71
CA ARG A 126 -13.31 -12.88 11.97
C ARG A 126 -12.23 -13.57 12.81
N ARG A 127 -12.25 -14.88 12.83
CA ARG A 127 -11.16 -15.66 13.43
C ARG A 127 -9.95 -15.68 12.50
N PRO A 128 -8.72 -15.49 13.04
CA PRO A 128 -7.50 -15.71 12.25
C PRO A 128 -7.44 -17.16 11.74
N ASP A 129 -6.95 -17.32 10.52
CA ASP A 129 -6.47 -18.63 10.06
C ASP A 129 -5.09 -18.88 10.69
N PRO A 130 -4.95 -19.88 11.60
CA PRO A 130 -3.71 -20.08 12.34
C PRO A 130 -2.51 -20.33 11.41
N THR A 131 -2.69 -21.17 10.38
CA THR A 131 -1.62 -21.53 9.44
C THR A 131 -1.11 -20.31 8.66
N TRP A 132 -2.02 -19.42 8.28
CA TRP A 132 -1.65 -18.19 7.61
C TRP A 132 -0.97 -17.21 8.56
N LEU A 133 -1.52 -17.05 9.76
CA LEU A 133 -0.98 -16.13 10.76
C LEU A 133 0.44 -16.53 11.15
N ASP A 134 0.68 -17.83 11.41
CA ASP A 134 2.00 -18.36 11.73
C ASP A 134 3.01 -18.09 10.58
N ARG A 135 2.57 -18.28 9.32
CA ARG A 135 3.41 -17.95 8.16
C ARG A 135 3.76 -16.47 8.10
N VAL A 136 2.77 -15.58 8.29
CA VAL A 136 2.99 -14.13 8.28
C VAL A 136 3.96 -13.73 9.40
N VAL A 137 3.74 -14.21 10.63
CA VAL A 137 4.58 -13.93 11.79
C VAL A 137 6.03 -14.40 11.58
N ALA A 138 6.20 -15.62 11.07
CA ALA A 138 7.52 -16.15 10.74
C ALA A 138 8.22 -15.33 9.65
N GLN A 139 7.49 -14.96 8.60
CA GLN A 139 8.03 -14.18 7.47
C GLN A 139 8.51 -12.78 7.90
N VAL A 140 7.79 -12.12 8.82
CA VAL A 140 8.22 -10.83 9.35
C VAL A 140 9.27 -10.96 10.45
N GLY A 141 9.59 -12.18 10.92
CA GLY A 141 10.61 -12.46 11.92
C GLY A 141 10.25 -11.94 13.32
N LEU A 142 9.01 -12.17 13.76
CA LEU A 142 8.49 -11.70 15.06
C LEU A 142 8.01 -12.83 15.98
N SER A 143 8.32 -14.09 15.68
CA SER A 143 7.81 -15.26 16.42
C SER A 143 8.13 -15.24 17.93
N ASP A 144 9.27 -14.64 18.31
CA ASP A 144 9.74 -14.51 19.69
C ASP A 144 9.29 -13.20 20.37
N ARG A 145 8.46 -12.38 19.71
CA ARG A 145 8.06 -11.04 20.17
C ARG A 145 6.55 -10.87 20.32
N LEU A 146 5.75 -11.89 20.11
CA LEU A 146 4.28 -11.81 20.06
C LEU A 146 3.61 -11.25 21.31
N GLY A 147 4.19 -11.49 22.49
CA GLY A 147 3.71 -10.97 23.78
C GLY A 147 4.21 -9.55 24.13
N HIS A 148 5.16 -8.98 23.35
CA HIS A 148 5.70 -7.64 23.62
C HIS A 148 4.70 -6.56 23.22
N ARG A 149 4.88 -5.35 23.78
CA ARG A 149 4.15 -4.13 23.40
C ARG A 149 5.00 -3.26 22.46
N PRO A 150 4.41 -2.37 21.69
CA PRO A 150 5.15 -1.48 20.78
C PRO A 150 6.30 -0.72 21.44
N SER A 151 6.17 -0.29 22.69
CA SER A 151 7.22 0.41 23.45
C SER A 151 8.47 -0.43 23.73
N GLU A 152 8.37 -1.75 23.60
CA GLU A 152 9.47 -2.70 23.84
C GLU A 152 10.18 -3.11 22.54
N LEU A 153 9.78 -2.51 21.41
CA LEU A 153 10.25 -2.85 20.07
C LEU A 153 11.06 -1.71 19.46
N SER A 154 12.08 -2.06 18.67
CA SER A 154 12.75 -1.09 17.79
C SER A 154 11.80 -0.59 16.69
N GLY A 155 12.09 0.57 16.07
CA GLY A 155 11.29 1.11 14.96
C GLY A 155 11.10 0.11 13.82
N GLY A 156 12.16 -0.61 13.45
CA GLY A 156 12.07 -1.67 12.42
C GLY A 156 11.18 -2.84 12.82
N GLN A 157 11.20 -3.25 14.10
CA GLN A 157 10.29 -4.27 14.60
C GLN A 157 8.84 -3.77 14.60
N GLN A 158 8.59 -2.52 15.00
CA GLN A 158 7.26 -1.91 14.93
C GLN A 158 6.75 -1.86 13.48
N GLN A 159 7.60 -1.53 12.51
CA GLN A 159 7.22 -1.55 11.10
C GLN A 159 6.90 -2.97 10.61
N ARG A 160 7.65 -3.98 11.04
CA ARG A 160 7.34 -5.39 10.75
C ARG A 160 6.00 -5.82 11.35
N VAL A 161 5.63 -5.33 12.54
CA VAL A 161 4.28 -5.54 13.12
C VAL A 161 3.21 -4.88 12.23
N ALA A 162 3.44 -3.65 11.75
CA ALA A 162 2.49 -2.96 10.86
C ALA A 162 2.30 -3.71 9.53
N ILE A 163 3.39 -4.27 8.96
CA ILE A 163 3.32 -5.12 7.76
C ILE A 163 2.53 -6.40 8.06
N ALA A 164 2.81 -7.10 9.15
CA ALA A 164 2.08 -8.30 9.53
C ALA A 164 0.59 -8.03 9.75
N ARG A 165 0.25 -6.91 10.40
CA ARG A 165 -1.14 -6.45 10.57
C ARG A 165 -1.82 -6.22 9.23
N ALA A 166 -1.13 -5.60 8.27
CA ALA A 166 -1.66 -5.36 6.94
C ALA A 166 -1.92 -6.67 6.18
N LEU A 167 -1.10 -7.70 6.39
CA LEU A 167 -1.18 -9.00 5.71
C LEU A 167 -2.16 -9.99 6.37
N ALA A 168 -2.42 -9.85 7.68
CA ALA A 168 -3.22 -10.80 8.45
C ALA A 168 -4.62 -11.06 7.86
N PRO A 169 -5.36 -10.06 7.32
CA PRO A 169 -6.66 -10.29 6.69
C PRO A 169 -6.60 -10.97 5.33
N ARG A 170 -5.43 -11.22 4.74
CA ARG A 170 -5.22 -11.65 3.34
C ARG A 170 -5.82 -10.66 2.33
N PRO A 171 -5.40 -9.40 2.36
CA PRO A 171 -5.96 -8.40 1.46
C PRO A 171 -5.60 -8.68 0.00
N GLU A 172 -6.38 -8.13 -0.93
CA GLU A 172 -6.07 -8.17 -2.37
C GLU A 172 -4.88 -7.26 -2.72
N VAL A 173 -4.75 -6.14 -1.99
CA VAL A 173 -3.65 -5.18 -2.16
C VAL A 173 -3.22 -4.59 -0.82
N VAL A 174 -1.92 -4.37 -0.65
CA VAL A 174 -1.33 -3.59 0.45
C VAL A 174 -0.84 -2.26 -0.11
N PHE A 175 -1.37 -1.17 0.42
CA PHE A 175 -0.85 0.18 0.19
C PHE A 175 0.15 0.54 1.27
N ALA A 176 1.34 1.00 0.88
CA ALA A 176 2.40 1.42 1.78
C ALA A 176 2.75 2.88 1.51
N ASP A 177 2.53 3.75 2.50
CA ASP A 177 2.82 5.19 2.40
C ASP A 177 4.11 5.48 3.16
N GLU A 178 5.20 5.73 2.42
CA GLU A 178 6.55 5.97 2.96
C GLU A 178 6.98 4.96 4.04
N PRO A 179 6.89 3.63 3.79
CA PRO A 179 6.99 2.62 4.85
C PRO A 179 8.34 2.56 5.56
N THR A 180 9.34 3.28 5.07
CA THR A 180 10.70 3.32 5.62
C THR A 180 11.16 4.71 6.04
N GLY A 181 10.31 5.73 5.90
CA GLY A 181 10.68 7.12 6.14
C GLY A 181 11.08 7.47 7.59
N ALA A 182 10.72 6.62 8.57
CA ALA A 182 11.09 6.79 9.99
C ALA A 182 12.24 5.85 10.43
N LEU A 183 12.88 5.11 9.50
CA LEU A 183 13.88 4.09 9.80
C LEU A 183 15.29 4.53 9.39
N ASP A 184 16.30 4.01 10.10
CA ASP A 184 17.68 4.11 9.64
C ASP A 184 17.88 3.30 8.34
N THR A 185 18.94 3.63 7.58
CA THR A 185 19.21 3.06 6.26
C THR A 185 19.31 1.53 6.26
N ARG A 186 19.91 0.92 7.29
CA ARG A 186 20.08 -0.53 7.37
C ARG A 186 18.73 -1.22 7.61
N THR A 187 17.96 -0.72 8.56
CA THR A 187 16.64 -1.22 8.91
C THR A 187 15.65 -1.01 7.76
N ALA A 188 15.71 0.14 7.08
CA ALA A 188 14.91 0.43 5.89
C ALA A 188 15.11 -0.63 4.80
N LYS A 189 16.37 -0.96 4.46
CA LYS A 189 16.68 -2.02 3.48
C LYS A 189 16.11 -3.37 3.87
N GLN A 190 16.15 -3.74 5.16
CA GLN A 190 15.57 -5.00 5.64
C GLN A 190 14.06 -5.03 5.50
N VAL A 191 13.36 -3.92 5.76
CA VAL A 191 11.91 -3.80 5.62
C VAL A 191 11.49 -3.84 4.14
N LEU A 192 12.25 -3.17 3.26
CA LEU A 192 12.00 -3.19 1.82
C LEU A 192 12.21 -4.59 1.23
N GLN A 193 13.29 -5.27 1.63
CA GLN A 193 13.52 -6.66 1.22
C GLN A 193 12.39 -7.57 1.71
N LEU A 194 11.92 -7.40 2.95
CA LEU A 194 10.78 -8.14 3.47
C LEU A 194 9.52 -7.93 2.61
N LEU A 195 9.19 -6.69 2.24
CA LEU A 195 8.04 -6.41 1.36
C LEU A 195 8.21 -7.10 0.00
N ARG A 196 9.41 -7.09 -0.56
CA ARG A 196 9.72 -7.79 -1.80
C ARG A 196 9.53 -9.30 -1.67
N ASP A 197 10.08 -9.91 -0.61
CA ASP A 197 9.99 -11.35 -0.35
C ASP A 197 8.54 -11.79 -0.12
N VAL A 198 7.72 -10.94 0.52
CA VAL A 198 6.27 -11.18 0.69
C VAL A 198 5.59 -11.26 -0.67
N VAL A 199 5.86 -10.31 -1.57
CA VAL A 199 5.27 -10.32 -2.92
C VAL A 199 5.70 -11.56 -3.68
N ASP A 200 7.00 -11.85 -3.72
CA ASP A 200 7.57 -12.94 -4.51
C ASP A 200 7.14 -14.32 -4.01
N SER A 201 6.98 -14.51 -2.67
CA SER A 201 6.65 -15.80 -2.07
C SER A 201 5.16 -16.08 -1.92
N THR A 202 4.32 -15.04 -1.80
CA THR A 202 2.87 -15.21 -1.55
C THR A 202 1.98 -14.75 -2.69
N GLY A 203 2.54 -14.05 -3.69
CA GLY A 203 1.76 -13.40 -4.74
C GLY A 203 0.93 -12.22 -4.22
N GLN A 204 1.31 -11.64 -3.07
CA GLN A 204 0.66 -10.43 -2.55
C GLN A 204 0.92 -9.25 -3.48
N THR A 205 -0.08 -8.40 -3.69
CA THR A 205 0.13 -7.14 -4.41
C THR A 205 0.50 -6.04 -3.43
N VAL A 206 1.57 -5.28 -3.73
CA VAL A 206 2.00 -4.12 -2.94
C VAL A 206 2.11 -2.90 -3.84
N VAL A 207 1.50 -1.79 -3.41
CA VAL A 207 1.64 -0.46 -4.02
C VAL A 207 2.24 0.47 -2.98
N MET A 208 3.48 0.89 -3.20
CA MET A 208 4.24 1.74 -2.29
C MET A 208 4.35 3.15 -2.85
N VAL A 209 4.00 4.14 -2.06
CA VAL A 209 4.34 5.54 -2.34
C VAL A 209 5.64 5.88 -1.62
N THR A 210 6.58 6.46 -2.34
CA THR A 210 7.84 6.91 -1.77
C THR A 210 8.49 8.02 -2.60
N HIS A 211 9.34 8.82 -1.99
CA HIS A 211 10.23 9.78 -2.67
C HIS A 211 11.69 9.29 -2.70
N ASP A 212 12.00 8.16 -2.03
CA ASP A 212 13.36 7.60 -1.95
C ASP A 212 13.62 6.66 -3.14
N PRO A 213 14.59 6.98 -4.04
CA PRO A 213 14.98 6.11 -5.15
C PRO A 213 15.48 4.73 -4.72
N VAL A 214 16.14 4.64 -3.55
CA VAL A 214 16.60 3.35 -3.00
C VAL A 214 15.39 2.49 -2.64
N ALA A 215 14.39 3.06 -1.95
CA ALA A 215 13.18 2.33 -1.62
C ALA A 215 12.44 1.86 -2.88
N ALA A 216 12.30 2.73 -3.87
CA ALA A 216 11.59 2.40 -5.12
C ALA A 216 12.27 1.30 -5.93
N SER A 217 13.60 1.19 -5.87
CA SER A 217 14.35 0.16 -6.60
C SER A 217 14.07 -1.29 -6.16
N TYR A 218 13.47 -1.48 -4.97
CA TYR A 218 13.00 -2.78 -4.52
C TYR A 218 11.73 -3.26 -5.24
N ALA A 219 10.99 -2.34 -5.89
CA ALA A 219 9.78 -2.68 -6.62
C ALA A 219 10.09 -3.35 -7.97
N HIS A 220 9.14 -4.12 -8.50
CA HIS A 220 9.22 -4.67 -9.86
C HIS A 220 9.08 -3.58 -10.92
N ARG A 221 8.26 -2.56 -10.60
CA ARG A 221 7.89 -1.45 -11.47
C ARG A 221 7.89 -0.17 -10.65
N VAL A 222 8.44 0.89 -11.21
CA VAL A 222 8.39 2.25 -10.66
C VAL A 222 7.55 3.10 -11.61
N VAL A 223 6.51 3.72 -11.08
CA VAL A 223 5.63 4.65 -11.79
C VAL A 223 5.92 6.05 -11.30
N PHE A 224 6.06 6.98 -12.21
CA PHE A 224 6.31 8.38 -11.88
C PHE A 224 5.04 9.22 -12.10
N LEU A 225 4.72 10.02 -11.08
CA LEU A 225 3.68 11.03 -11.14
C LEU A 225 4.31 12.42 -11.17
N ALA A 226 3.79 13.30 -12.02
CA ALA A 226 4.12 14.72 -12.08
C ALA A 226 2.83 15.52 -12.25
N ASP A 227 2.65 16.58 -11.47
CA ASP A 227 1.49 17.48 -11.53
C ASP A 227 0.12 16.77 -11.56
N GLY A 228 -0.01 15.70 -10.77
CA GLY A 228 -1.22 14.91 -10.68
C GLY A 228 -1.52 14.01 -11.88
N ARG A 229 -0.53 13.78 -12.75
CA ARG A 229 -0.63 12.94 -13.95
C ARG A 229 0.36 11.78 -13.92
N TYR A 230 0.07 10.73 -14.65
CA TYR A 230 1.06 9.73 -15.03
C TYR A 230 2.08 10.38 -15.96
N ALA A 231 3.36 10.27 -15.64
CA ALA A 231 4.46 10.77 -16.47
C ALA A 231 5.11 9.63 -17.27
N GLU A 232 5.61 8.63 -16.56
CA GLU A 232 6.29 7.48 -17.17
C GLU A 232 6.42 6.32 -16.17
N GLU A 233 7.03 5.22 -16.62
CA GLU A 233 7.36 4.08 -15.75
C GLU A 233 8.68 3.44 -16.13
N MET A 234 9.26 2.76 -15.15
CA MET A 234 10.46 1.94 -15.32
C MET A 234 10.24 0.56 -14.70
N THR A 235 10.84 -0.46 -15.30
CA THR A 235 10.89 -1.82 -14.76
C THR A 235 12.32 -2.17 -14.37
N ARG A 236 12.51 -2.81 -13.21
CA ARG A 236 13.83 -3.24 -12.71
C ARG A 236 14.85 -2.10 -12.69
N ALA A 237 14.43 -0.90 -12.30
CA ALA A 237 15.28 0.27 -12.28
C ALA A 237 16.25 0.25 -11.08
N THR A 238 17.49 0.71 -11.30
CA THR A 238 18.44 0.92 -10.22
C THR A 238 18.18 2.25 -9.50
N PRO A 239 18.64 2.42 -8.24
CA PRO A 239 18.48 3.70 -7.53
C PRO A 239 19.03 4.89 -8.31
N GLU A 240 20.16 4.70 -9.02
CA GLU A 240 20.83 5.75 -9.80
C GLU A 240 19.96 6.20 -10.98
N LEU A 241 19.39 5.25 -11.75
CA LEU A 241 18.49 5.54 -12.87
C LEU A 241 17.23 6.27 -12.40
N ILE A 242 16.66 5.84 -11.26
CA ILE A 242 15.48 6.48 -10.66
C ILE A 242 15.84 7.91 -10.23
N ALA A 243 16.98 8.10 -9.54
CA ALA A 243 17.43 9.41 -9.06
C ALA A 243 17.71 10.39 -10.20
N GLU A 244 18.29 9.90 -11.30
CA GLU A 244 18.54 10.73 -12.51
C GLU A 244 17.24 11.21 -13.16
N ARG A 245 16.15 10.42 -13.04
CA ARG A 245 14.87 10.74 -13.68
C ARG A 245 14.05 11.77 -12.90
N MET A 246 14.13 11.74 -11.58
CA MET A 246 13.31 12.57 -10.70
C MET A 246 13.35 14.09 -11.01
N PRO A 247 14.51 14.74 -11.25
CA PRO A 247 14.55 16.16 -11.56
C PRO A 247 13.88 16.53 -12.90
N ARG A 248 13.84 15.60 -13.84
CA ARG A 248 13.29 15.83 -15.19
C ARG A 248 11.76 15.75 -15.24
N LEU A 249 11.12 15.29 -14.16
CA LEU A 249 9.65 15.12 -14.09
C LEU A 249 8.86 16.43 -13.97
N GLY A 250 9.49 17.58 -13.85
CA GLY A 250 8.85 18.89 -13.77
C GLY A 250 9.09 19.80 -14.98
N GLU A 251 9.68 19.28 -16.04
CA GLU A 251 10.10 20.05 -17.23
C GLU A 251 9.10 19.94 -18.41
N TRP A 252 7.77 19.90 -18.14
CA TRP A 252 6.72 19.84 -19.19
C TRP A 252 6.01 21.16 -19.39
#